data_f1419c092bc819a9a7f3dae3c866902e
#
_entry.id   f1419c092bc819a9a7f3dae3c866902e
#
_cell.length_a   1.000
_cell.length_b   1.000
_cell.length_c   1.000
_cell.angle_alpha   90.00
_cell.angle_beta   90.00
_cell.angle_gamma   90.00
#
_symmetry.space_group_name_H-M   'P 1'
#
loop_
_entity.id
_entity.type
_entity.pdbx_description
1 polymer ?
#
loop_
_entity_poly.entity_id
_entity_poly.type
_entity_poly.pdbx_seq_one_letter_code
_entity_poly.pdbx_strand_id
1 'polypeptide(L)'
;IFGDWREELIVRAADSKSIRIYCTPYDTDYRITTLMHDPQYRVQVSAQQTAYNQPPHASFYLGSDQPLPARPNVTVLGQTTPTPTPTPDPEPVTPTAAVLPEGAVFMLKNVNSGLYLEVANGSAEAGANLQQWGADGAAAHNTWRAVSAGDGYYYLYSQVGDKITYLMDISGGKADNGTNAALWTKSSREQAQQFLFAKNSDGSYTIYTRASELKSCVEVADASTASGANVQQYAYNGNACQHWNLEE
;
A
#
# COMPACT_ATOMS: atom_id res chain seq x y z
N ILE A 1 -18.76 21.08 -4.90
CA ILE A 1 -19.00 21.83 -6.18
C ILE A 1 -17.68 22.44 -6.67
N PHE A 2 -16.87 23.00 -5.80
CA PHE A 2 -15.70 23.81 -6.13
C PHE A 2 -14.37 23.03 -6.25
N GLY A 3 -14.42 21.82 -6.72
CA GLY A 3 -13.23 21.09 -7.19
C GLY A 3 -12.78 19.93 -6.31
N ASP A 4 -13.42 19.69 -5.18
CA ASP A 4 -13.20 18.48 -4.41
C ASP A 4 -14.51 17.74 -4.10
N TRP A 5 -14.48 16.74 -3.24
CA TRP A 5 -15.62 15.88 -2.90
C TRP A 5 -16.37 16.36 -1.64
N ARG A 6 -15.85 17.38 -0.97
CA ARG A 6 -16.46 17.92 0.24
C ARG A 6 -17.53 18.93 -0.11
N GLU A 7 -18.52 19.05 0.75
CA GLU A 7 -19.63 19.97 0.54
C GLU A 7 -19.28 21.38 1.03
N GLU A 8 -19.76 22.39 0.30
CA GLU A 8 -19.69 23.78 0.70
C GLU A 8 -21.09 24.31 1.03
N LEU A 9 -21.14 25.19 2.01
CA LEU A 9 -22.35 25.95 2.33
C LEU A 9 -22.29 27.33 1.66
N ILE A 10 -23.21 27.59 0.75
CA ILE A 10 -23.30 28.87 0.04
C ILE A 10 -24.51 29.64 0.55
N VAL A 11 -24.27 30.80 1.14
CA VAL A 11 -25.33 31.64 1.73
C VAL A 11 -25.21 33.08 1.24
N ARG A 12 -26.36 33.73 1.07
CA ARG A 12 -26.41 35.16 0.79
C ARG A 12 -26.09 35.96 2.06
N ALA A 13 -25.24 36.97 1.95
CA ALA A 13 -25.01 37.90 3.04
C ALA A 13 -26.25 38.75 3.36
N ALA A 14 -26.36 39.21 4.61
CA ALA A 14 -27.52 39.95 5.09
C ALA A 14 -27.77 41.25 4.30
N ASP A 15 -26.69 41.86 3.77
CA ASP A 15 -26.76 43.06 2.95
C ASP A 15 -27.25 42.80 1.51
N SER A 16 -27.42 41.57 1.14
CA SER A 16 -27.83 41.11 -0.22
C SER A 16 -26.88 41.52 -1.35
N LYS A 17 -25.65 41.94 -1.04
CA LYS A 17 -24.67 42.43 -2.02
C LYS A 17 -23.53 41.41 -2.26
N SER A 18 -23.44 40.39 -1.43
CA SER A 18 -22.38 39.37 -1.52
C SER A 18 -22.90 37.97 -1.17
N ILE A 19 -22.13 36.97 -1.58
CA ILE A 19 -22.32 35.55 -1.22
C ILE A 19 -21.18 35.16 -0.30
N ARG A 20 -21.47 34.34 0.71
CA ARG A 20 -20.49 33.71 1.55
C ARG A 20 -20.43 32.22 1.23
N ILE A 21 -19.23 31.72 1.04
CA ILE A 21 -18.97 30.30 0.82
C ILE A 21 -18.17 29.81 2.02
N TYR A 22 -18.72 28.82 2.70
CA TYR A 22 -18.05 28.16 3.82
C TYR A 22 -17.56 26.79 3.35
N CYS A 23 -16.26 26.54 3.52
CA CYS A 23 -15.60 25.30 3.17
C CYS A 23 -15.00 24.66 4.42
N THR A 24 -14.80 23.36 4.38
CA THR A 24 -14.09 22.63 5.44
C THR A 24 -12.60 22.98 5.42
N PRO A 25 -12.04 23.54 6.51
CA PRO A 25 -10.63 23.95 6.55
C PRO A 25 -9.66 22.79 6.91
N TYR A 26 -10.19 21.61 7.23
CA TYR A 26 -9.39 20.49 7.70
C TYR A 26 -8.73 19.74 6.56
N ASP A 27 -7.47 19.35 6.77
CA ASP A 27 -6.78 18.46 5.84
C ASP A 27 -7.40 17.07 5.86
N THR A 28 -7.26 16.34 4.74
CA THR A 28 -7.74 14.98 4.59
C THR A 28 -6.81 14.19 3.67
N ASP A 29 -6.55 12.95 4.06
CA ASP A 29 -5.78 11.99 3.25
C ASP A 29 -6.61 11.38 2.11
N TYR A 30 -7.93 11.52 2.17
CA TYR A 30 -8.81 11.03 1.13
C TYR A 30 -8.72 11.87 -0.14
N ARG A 31 -8.58 11.21 -1.27
CA ARG A 31 -8.52 11.81 -2.62
C ARG A 31 -9.54 11.12 -3.51
N ILE A 32 -10.70 11.73 -3.65
CA ILE A 32 -11.75 11.25 -4.57
C ILE A 32 -12.05 12.33 -5.61
N THR A 33 -12.56 11.90 -6.75
CA THR A 33 -13.00 12.82 -7.79
C THR A 33 -14.21 13.62 -7.30
N THR A 34 -14.30 14.89 -7.72
CA THR A 34 -15.45 15.74 -7.34
C THR A 34 -16.79 15.02 -7.62
N LEU A 35 -17.73 15.11 -6.68
CA LEU A 35 -19.05 14.50 -6.79
C LEU A 35 -19.85 15.03 -7.99
N MET A 36 -19.45 16.17 -8.57
CA MET A 36 -20.03 16.68 -9.80
C MET A 36 -19.84 15.78 -11.03
N HIS A 37 -18.98 14.74 -10.95
CA HIS A 37 -18.91 13.69 -11.97
C HIS A 37 -20.04 12.65 -11.84
N ASP A 38 -20.68 12.55 -10.69
CA ASP A 38 -21.82 11.67 -10.49
C ASP A 38 -23.10 12.31 -11.09
N PRO A 39 -23.76 11.66 -12.05
CA PRO A 39 -24.98 12.19 -12.67
C PRO A 39 -26.11 12.44 -11.66
N GLN A 40 -26.30 11.58 -10.67
CA GLN A 40 -27.32 11.74 -9.64
C GLN A 40 -27.04 12.98 -8.80
N TYR A 41 -25.80 13.15 -8.33
CA TYR A 41 -25.40 14.30 -7.54
C TYR A 41 -25.59 15.61 -8.32
N ARG A 42 -25.18 15.69 -9.60
CA ARG A 42 -25.39 16.86 -10.46
C ARG A 42 -26.86 17.23 -10.62
N VAL A 43 -27.71 16.23 -10.85
CA VAL A 43 -29.16 16.46 -10.97
C VAL A 43 -29.72 17.04 -9.68
N GLN A 44 -29.33 16.47 -8.53
CA GLN A 44 -29.79 16.94 -7.22
C GLN A 44 -29.27 18.34 -6.89
N VAL A 45 -28.00 18.65 -7.21
CA VAL A 45 -27.45 20.03 -7.10
C VAL A 45 -28.29 21.01 -7.94
N SER A 46 -28.62 20.64 -9.18
CA SER A 46 -29.43 21.47 -10.06
C SER A 46 -30.87 21.64 -9.60
N ALA A 47 -31.39 20.65 -8.88
CA ALA A 47 -32.78 20.64 -8.36
C ALA A 47 -32.92 21.28 -6.98
N GLN A 48 -31.83 21.68 -6.33
CA GLN A 48 -31.90 22.36 -5.04
C GLN A 48 -32.79 23.61 -5.12
N GLN A 49 -33.63 23.79 -4.08
CA GLN A 49 -34.58 24.89 -3.95
C GLN A 49 -35.74 24.90 -4.96
N THR A 50 -35.91 23.84 -5.75
CA THR A 50 -37.08 23.75 -6.65
C THR A 50 -38.34 23.26 -5.92
N ALA A 51 -38.20 22.34 -4.97
CA ALA A 51 -39.31 21.81 -4.14
C ALA A 51 -38.92 21.69 -2.67
N TYR A 52 -37.85 20.96 -2.37
CA TYR A 52 -37.32 20.75 -1.02
C TYR A 52 -35.82 21.09 -1.04
N ASN A 53 -35.38 21.81 -0.01
CA ASN A 53 -33.98 22.13 0.17
C ASN A 53 -33.26 20.97 0.89
N GLN A 54 -33.05 19.87 0.21
CA GLN A 54 -32.31 18.72 0.72
C GLN A 54 -30.87 18.69 0.16
N PRO A 55 -29.90 18.23 0.94
CA PRO A 55 -28.55 18.03 0.44
C PRO A 55 -28.55 17.04 -0.73
N PRO A 56 -27.75 17.28 -1.77
CA PRO A 56 -27.59 16.35 -2.86
C PRO A 56 -26.88 15.08 -2.38
N HIS A 57 -27.28 13.93 -2.91
CA HIS A 57 -26.67 12.64 -2.60
C HIS A 57 -26.00 12.03 -3.82
N ALA A 58 -24.83 11.43 -3.63
CA ALA A 58 -24.17 10.63 -4.66
C ALA A 58 -24.95 9.34 -4.95
N SER A 59 -24.73 8.75 -6.13
CA SER A 59 -25.32 7.46 -6.51
C SER A 59 -24.65 6.26 -5.82
N PHE A 60 -23.61 6.50 -5.05
CA PHE A 60 -22.83 5.53 -4.32
C PHE A 60 -22.63 5.94 -2.87
N TYR A 61 -22.30 4.98 -2.03
CA TYR A 61 -22.06 5.21 -0.62
C TYR A 61 -20.68 5.83 -0.39
N LEU A 62 -20.60 6.87 0.44
CA LEU A 62 -19.39 7.51 0.92
C LEU A 62 -19.29 7.33 2.43
N GLY A 63 -18.61 6.30 2.86
CA GLY A 63 -18.33 6.04 4.27
C GLY A 63 -16.90 5.57 4.47
N SER A 64 -16.35 5.81 5.64
CA SER A 64 -14.99 5.40 6.01
C SER A 64 -14.83 3.88 6.19
N ASP A 65 -15.93 3.15 6.17
CA ASP A 65 -16.04 1.70 6.33
C ASP A 65 -16.10 0.94 5.00
N GLN A 66 -16.05 1.65 3.87
CA GLN A 66 -16.07 1.09 2.53
C GLN A 66 -14.90 1.59 1.67
N PRO A 67 -14.46 0.82 0.68
CA PRO A 67 -13.48 1.30 -0.29
C PRO A 67 -13.96 2.58 -1.00
N LEU A 68 -13.04 3.47 -1.30
CA LEU A 68 -13.34 4.66 -2.10
C LEU A 68 -13.91 4.28 -3.47
N PRO A 69 -14.84 5.08 -4.01
CA PRO A 69 -15.41 4.83 -5.33
C PRO A 69 -14.32 4.85 -6.40
N ALA A 70 -14.47 4.00 -7.41
CA ALA A 70 -13.57 3.97 -8.56
C ALA A 70 -13.50 5.33 -9.24
N ARG A 71 -12.33 5.72 -9.71
CA ARG A 71 -12.15 6.99 -10.43
C ARG A 71 -12.96 6.96 -11.73
N PRO A 72 -13.84 7.95 -11.98
CA PRO A 72 -14.62 7.98 -13.21
C PRO A 72 -13.73 8.23 -14.42
N ASN A 73 -14.12 7.70 -15.58
CA ASN A 73 -13.52 8.03 -16.86
C ASN A 73 -13.89 9.46 -17.26
N VAL A 74 -12.94 10.37 -17.16
CA VAL A 74 -13.15 11.79 -17.45
C VAL A 74 -12.60 12.14 -18.82
N THR A 75 -13.48 12.60 -19.73
CA THR A 75 -13.09 13.13 -21.04
C THR A 75 -13.25 14.64 -21.03
N VAL A 76 -12.17 15.39 -21.28
CA VAL A 76 -12.20 16.84 -21.43
C VAL A 76 -12.44 17.18 -22.90
N LEU A 77 -13.63 17.73 -23.21
CA LEU A 77 -13.96 18.13 -24.57
C LEU A 77 -13.19 19.41 -24.97
N GLY A 78 -12.66 19.41 -26.18
CA GLY A 78 -11.98 20.60 -26.75
C GLY A 78 -10.48 20.73 -26.42
N GLN A 79 -9.89 19.85 -25.67
CA GLN A 79 -8.45 19.71 -25.62
C GLN A 79 -7.99 18.70 -26.68
N THR A 80 -7.19 19.15 -27.63
CA THR A 80 -6.43 18.28 -28.56
C THR A 80 -5.17 17.72 -27.88
N THR A 81 -5.17 17.59 -26.56
CA THR A 81 -4.18 16.78 -25.89
C THR A 81 -4.42 15.33 -26.35
N PRO A 82 -3.41 14.60 -26.78
CA PRO A 82 -3.61 13.18 -27.04
C PRO A 82 -4.31 12.62 -25.82
N THR A 83 -5.48 12.03 -26.05
CA THR A 83 -6.18 11.24 -25.05
C THR A 83 -5.08 10.47 -24.34
N PRO A 84 -4.86 10.65 -23.00
CA PRO A 84 -4.06 9.67 -22.32
C PRO A 84 -4.77 8.38 -22.67
N THR A 85 -4.16 7.59 -23.52
CA THR A 85 -4.51 6.17 -23.67
C THR A 85 -4.80 5.76 -22.25
N PRO A 86 -6.03 5.22 -21.91
CA PRO A 86 -6.26 4.76 -20.57
C PRO A 86 -4.99 4.02 -20.24
N THR A 87 -4.21 4.54 -19.27
CA THR A 87 -3.03 3.81 -18.83
C THR A 87 -3.62 2.46 -18.56
N PRO A 88 -3.35 1.43 -19.34
CA PRO A 88 -3.92 0.13 -19.08
C PRO A 88 -3.62 -0.05 -17.61
N ASP A 89 -4.66 -0.37 -16.82
CA ASP A 89 -4.51 -0.80 -15.45
C ASP A 89 -3.16 -1.48 -15.44
N PRO A 90 -2.11 -0.89 -14.78
CA PRO A 90 -0.73 -1.17 -15.17
C PRO A 90 -0.67 -2.67 -15.38
N GLU A 91 -0.49 -3.08 -16.67
CA GLU A 91 -0.43 -4.52 -16.96
C GLU A 91 0.46 -5.05 -15.88
N PRO A 92 0.10 -6.10 -15.16
CA PRO A 92 0.84 -6.54 -14.01
C PRO A 92 2.28 -6.58 -14.46
N VAL A 93 3.02 -5.51 -14.12
CA VAL A 93 4.42 -5.35 -14.54
C VAL A 93 5.04 -6.57 -13.90
N THR A 94 5.26 -7.59 -14.70
CA THR A 94 5.92 -8.78 -14.17
C THR A 94 7.26 -8.28 -13.68
N PRO A 95 7.46 -8.15 -12.38
CA PRO A 95 8.67 -7.54 -11.86
C PRO A 95 9.85 -8.37 -12.35
N THR A 96 10.87 -7.70 -12.89
CA THR A 96 12.08 -8.40 -13.31
C THR A 96 12.81 -8.92 -12.08
N ALA A 97 12.90 -10.24 -11.97
CA ALA A 97 13.57 -10.88 -10.85
C ALA A 97 15.05 -10.48 -10.80
N ALA A 98 15.48 -9.96 -9.68
CA ALA A 98 16.88 -9.77 -9.37
C ALA A 98 17.50 -11.10 -8.92
N VAL A 99 18.73 -11.37 -9.33
CA VAL A 99 19.48 -12.54 -8.88
C VAL A 99 20.25 -12.18 -7.61
N LEU A 100 19.87 -12.81 -6.50
CA LEU A 100 20.64 -12.74 -5.25
C LEU A 100 21.67 -13.87 -5.23
N PRO A 101 22.87 -13.66 -4.64
CA PRO A 101 23.82 -14.73 -4.43
C PRO A 101 23.20 -15.86 -3.60
N GLU A 102 23.44 -17.12 -3.97
CA GLU A 102 22.91 -18.27 -3.23
C GLU A 102 23.41 -18.29 -1.78
N GLY A 103 22.48 -18.38 -0.85
CA GLY A 103 22.78 -18.37 0.58
C GLY A 103 23.25 -17.01 1.11
N ALA A 104 23.06 -15.92 0.36
CA ALA A 104 23.38 -14.57 0.82
C ALA A 104 22.68 -14.27 2.16
N VAL A 105 23.43 -13.66 3.06
CA VAL A 105 22.96 -13.26 4.39
C VAL A 105 23.05 -11.75 4.50
N PHE A 106 21.93 -11.12 4.83
CA PHE A 106 21.81 -9.65 4.83
C PHE A 106 20.74 -9.17 5.83
N MET A 107 20.79 -7.91 6.16
CA MET A 107 19.72 -7.15 6.78
C MET A 107 18.88 -6.44 5.72
N LEU A 108 17.59 -6.26 5.99
CA LEU A 108 16.66 -5.52 5.13
C LEU A 108 16.30 -4.19 5.80
N LYS A 109 16.87 -3.09 5.26
CA LYS A 109 16.63 -1.74 5.76
C LYS A 109 15.55 -1.04 4.95
N ASN A 110 14.47 -0.63 5.60
CA ASN A 110 13.38 0.07 4.95
C ASN A 110 13.81 1.46 4.49
N VAL A 111 13.52 1.82 3.23
CA VAL A 111 13.93 3.10 2.64
C VAL A 111 13.22 4.28 3.29
N ASN A 112 11.94 4.11 3.68
CA ASN A 112 11.15 5.18 4.28
C ASN A 112 11.60 5.53 5.70
N SER A 113 11.83 4.51 6.54
CA SER A 113 12.11 4.70 7.96
C SER A 113 13.59 4.67 8.32
N GLY A 114 14.40 3.99 7.51
CA GLY A 114 15.79 3.66 7.84
C GLY A 114 15.92 2.59 8.93
N LEU A 115 14.81 1.95 9.34
CA LEU A 115 14.79 0.86 10.30
C LEU A 115 14.89 -0.51 9.59
N TYR A 116 15.16 -1.56 10.34
CA TYR A 116 15.42 -2.89 9.81
C TYR A 116 14.24 -3.83 10.04
N LEU A 117 14.01 -4.70 9.06
CA LEU A 117 13.10 -5.83 9.22
C LEU A 117 13.64 -6.80 10.26
N GLU A 118 12.86 -7.05 11.29
CA GLU A 118 13.26 -7.99 12.35
C GLU A 118 12.12 -8.88 12.81
N VAL A 119 12.51 -9.92 13.51
CA VAL A 119 11.59 -10.76 14.28
C VAL A 119 11.34 -10.14 15.65
N ALA A 120 10.11 -9.83 15.95
CA ALA A 120 9.72 -9.21 17.22
C ALA A 120 10.26 -10.00 18.41
N ASN A 121 10.93 -9.28 19.33
CA ASN A 121 11.56 -9.85 20.52
C ASN A 121 12.58 -10.97 20.24
N GLY A 122 13.06 -11.16 19.03
CA GLY A 122 13.95 -12.25 18.65
C GLY A 122 13.33 -13.65 18.86
N SER A 123 12.00 -13.77 18.80
CA SER A 123 11.28 -15.00 19.08
C SER A 123 11.54 -16.06 18.02
N ALA A 124 12.07 -17.21 18.42
CA ALA A 124 12.31 -18.37 17.55
C ALA A 124 11.11 -19.34 17.58
N GLU A 125 9.92 -18.84 17.25
CA GLU A 125 8.68 -19.59 17.28
C GLU A 125 7.87 -19.37 16.00
N ALA A 126 7.07 -20.38 15.61
CA ALA A 126 6.10 -20.22 14.53
C ALA A 126 5.01 -19.20 14.91
N GLY A 127 4.73 -18.26 14.03
CA GLY A 127 3.80 -17.17 14.28
C GLY A 127 4.45 -15.93 14.90
N ALA A 128 5.77 -15.94 15.19
CA ALA A 128 6.45 -14.74 15.66
C ALA A 128 6.30 -13.60 14.64
N ASN A 129 5.88 -12.43 15.12
CA ASN A 129 5.58 -11.29 14.27
C ASN A 129 6.83 -10.70 13.62
N LEU A 130 6.68 -10.19 12.41
CA LEU A 130 7.70 -9.37 11.77
C LEU A 130 7.35 -7.89 11.92
N GLN A 131 8.35 -7.11 12.28
CA GLN A 131 8.25 -5.66 12.51
C GLN A 131 9.48 -4.95 11.99
N GLN A 132 9.46 -3.61 12.01
CA GLN A 132 10.70 -2.85 11.83
C GLN A 132 11.23 -2.36 13.17
N TRP A 133 12.56 -2.33 13.32
CA TRP A 133 13.23 -1.83 14.51
C TRP A 133 14.61 -1.26 14.18
N GLY A 134 15.14 -0.44 15.10
CA GLY A 134 16.53 0.02 15.00
C GLY A 134 17.50 -1.15 15.23
N ALA A 135 18.63 -1.13 14.54
CA ALA A 135 19.69 -2.12 14.75
C ALA A 135 21.02 -1.43 15.03
N ASP A 136 21.76 -1.98 16.01
CA ASP A 136 23.14 -1.60 16.32
C ASP A 136 24.14 -2.57 15.67
N GLY A 137 23.75 -3.16 14.53
CA GLY A 137 24.50 -4.14 13.77
C GLY A 137 23.71 -5.42 13.46
N ALA A 138 24.35 -6.37 12.80
CA ALA A 138 23.74 -7.64 12.44
C ALA A 138 23.53 -8.51 13.69
N ALA A 139 22.28 -8.93 13.91
CA ALA A 139 21.88 -9.85 14.97
C ALA A 139 20.94 -10.92 14.40
N ALA A 140 20.80 -12.05 15.08
CA ALA A 140 20.00 -13.17 14.57
C ALA A 140 18.55 -12.77 14.21
N HIS A 141 17.96 -11.83 14.95
CA HIS A 141 16.57 -11.41 14.76
C HIS A 141 16.35 -10.45 13.58
N ASN A 142 17.37 -9.74 13.10
CA ASN A 142 17.29 -8.83 11.97
C ASN A 142 18.06 -9.29 10.73
N THR A 143 18.61 -10.49 10.77
CA THR A 143 19.44 -11.06 9.71
C THR A 143 18.70 -12.18 8.98
N TRP A 144 18.73 -12.13 7.66
CA TRP A 144 17.98 -13.01 6.77
C TRP A 144 18.89 -13.72 5.79
N ARG A 145 18.65 -15.00 5.55
CA ARG A 145 19.34 -15.80 4.54
C ARG A 145 18.40 -16.05 3.36
N ALA A 146 18.81 -15.65 2.16
CA ALA A 146 18.12 -15.99 0.94
C ALA A 146 18.52 -17.38 0.45
N VAL A 147 17.54 -18.24 0.20
CA VAL A 147 17.71 -19.58 -0.39
C VAL A 147 16.81 -19.66 -1.62
N SER A 148 17.38 -20.04 -2.77
CA SER A 148 16.62 -20.14 -4.01
C SER A 148 15.44 -21.13 -3.87
N ALA A 149 14.26 -20.68 -4.34
CA ALA A 149 13.04 -21.50 -4.43
C ALA A 149 12.72 -21.90 -5.89
N GLY A 150 13.63 -21.57 -6.84
CA GLY A 150 13.40 -21.74 -8.28
C GLY A 150 12.62 -20.56 -8.89
N ASP A 151 12.63 -20.47 -10.21
CA ASP A 151 11.87 -19.48 -11.00
C ASP A 151 12.06 -18.01 -10.59
N GLY A 152 13.23 -17.66 -10.03
CA GLY A 152 13.54 -16.32 -9.55
C GLY A 152 12.98 -15.99 -8.15
N TYR A 153 12.35 -16.95 -7.49
CA TYR A 153 11.87 -16.80 -6.10
C TYR A 153 12.90 -17.23 -5.08
N TYR A 154 12.77 -16.66 -3.87
CA TYR A 154 13.61 -16.98 -2.72
C TYR A 154 12.76 -17.25 -1.48
N TYR A 155 13.22 -18.17 -0.65
CA TYR A 155 12.85 -18.30 0.76
C TYR A 155 13.75 -17.38 1.58
N LEU A 156 13.17 -16.64 2.53
CA LEU A 156 13.92 -15.79 3.46
C LEU A 156 13.93 -16.41 4.85
N TYR A 157 15.00 -17.12 5.15
CA TYR A 157 15.19 -17.74 6.47
C TYR A 157 15.74 -16.74 7.47
N SER A 158 15.08 -16.62 8.62
CA SER A 158 15.61 -15.87 9.76
C SER A 158 16.75 -16.65 10.44
N GLN A 159 17.67 -15.93 11.05
CA GLN A 159 18.78 -16.50 11.80
C GLN A 159 18.45 -16.70 13.29
N VAL A 160 17.19 -16.50 13.71
CA VAL A 160 16.77 -16.73 15.11
C VAL A 160 16.79 -18.22 15.47
N GLY A 161 17.17 -18.49 16.73
CA GLY A 161 17.25 -19.87 17.29
C GLY A 161 18.54 -20.60 16.95
N ASP A 162 18.69 -21.80 17.51
CA ASP A 162 19.89 -22.62 17.34
C ASP A 162 19.99 -23.29 15.96
N LYS A 163 18.91 -23.32 15.23
CA LYS A 163 18.81 -23.90 13.88
C LYS A 163 18.05 -22.94 12.97
N ILE A 164 18.49 -22.85 11.72
CA ILE A 164 17.78 -22.10 10.67
C ILE A 164 16.53 -22.89 10.27
N THR A 165 15.43 -22.67 10.99
CA THR A 165 14.18 -23.43 10.85
C THR A 165 13.03 -22.57 10.36
N TYR A 166 13.05 -21.29 10.73
CA TYR A 166 11.95 -20.38 10.49
C TYR A 166 12.25 -19.45 9.30
N LEU A 167 11.24 -19.21 8.50
CA LEU A 167 11.31 -18.32 7.35
C LEU A 167 10.13 -17.37 7.34
N MET A 168 10.26 -16.29 6.59
CA MET A 168 9.17 -15.35 6.37
C MET A 168 7.99 -16.04 5.70
N ASP A 169 6.80 -15.76 6.17
CA ASP A 169 5.53 -16.32 5.70
C ASP A 169 4.46 -15.23 5.65
N ILE A 170 3.73 -15.17 4.57
CA ILE A 170 2.51 -14.36 4.49
C ILE A 170 1.37 -15.17 5.09
N SER A 171 0.87 -14.72 6.21
CA SER A 171 -0.02 -15.46 7.10
C SER A 171 -1.21 -16.09 6.38
N GLY A 172 -1.24 -17.43 6.41
CA GLY A 172 -2.28 -18.21 5.75
C GLY A 172 -2.21 -18.24 4.22
N GLY A 173 -1.18 -17.65 3.60
CA GLY A 173 -1.03 -17.56 2.14
C GLY A 173 -2.12 -16.71 1.49
N LYS A 174 -2.69 -15.75 2.21
CA LYS A 174 -3.74 -14.86 1.70
C LYS A 174 -3.14 -13.82 0.75
N ALA A 175 -3.92 -13.44 -0.27
CA ALA A 175 -3.54 -12.39 -1.23
C ALA A 175 -3.98 -10.97 -0.81
N ASP A 176 -4.74 -10.86 0.27
CA ASP A 176 -5.38 -9.60 0.69
C ASP A 176 -4.36 -8.58 1.19
N ASN A 177 -4.64 -7.31 0.96
CA ASN A 177 -3.90 -6.20 1.55
C ASN A 177 -3.98 -6.24 3.09
N GLY A 178 -2.86 -5.88 3.75
CA GLY A 178 -2.77 -5.93 5.20
C GLY A 178 -2.56 -7.33 5.77
N THR A 179 -2.35 -8.36 4.92
CA THR A 179 -2.02 -9.69 5.43
C THR A 179 -0.66 -9.66 6.10
N ASN A 180 -0.62 -10.11 7.34
CA ASN A 180 0.55 -10.05 8.20
C ASN A 180 1.71 -10.90 7.67
N ALA A 181 2.94 -10.41 7.81
CA ALA A 181 4.15 -11.19 7.65
C ALA A 181 4.61 -11.69 9.02
N ALA A 182 4.89 -12.99 9.11
CA ALA A 182 5.30 -13.64 10.35
C ALA A 182 6.37 -14.69 10.06
N LEU A 183 6.97 -15.25 11.09
CA LEU A 183 7.79 -16.46 10.95
C LEU A 183 6.91 -17.70 10.89
N TRP A 184 7.32 -18.65 10.05
CA TRP A 184 6.74 -19.99 10.04
C TRP A 184 7.78 -21.05 9.70
N THR A 185 7.51 -22.30 10.00
CA THR A 185 8.31 -23.43 9.49
C THR A 185 7.97 -23.66 8.02
N LYS A 186 8.89 -24.22 7.24
CA LYS A 186 8.63 -24.55 5.84
C LYS A 186 7.38 -25.42 5.73
N SER A 187 6.44 -24.97 4.92
CA SER A 187 5.12 -25.61 4.79
C SER A 187 4.83 -26.05 3.35
N SER A 188 3.79 -26.87 3.16
CA SER A 188 3.27 -27.22 1.84
C SER A 188 2.59 -26.05 1.11
N ARG A 189 2.32 -24.96 1.82
CA ARG A 189 1.83 -23.69 1.22
C ARG A 189 3.01 -22.85 0.76
N GLU A 190 3.83 -23.36 -0.13
CA GLU A 190 5.09 -22.73 -0.55
C GLU A 190 4.92 -21.31 -1.08
N GLN A 191 3.81 -20.98 -1.74
CA GLN A 191 3.57 -19.65 -2.27
C GLN A 191 3.52 -18.56 -1.19
N ALA A 192 3.08 -18.89 0.03
CA ALA A 192 3.09 -17.98 1.18
C ALA A 192 4.49 -17.58 1.61
N GLN A 193 5.50 -18.38 1.26
CA GLN A 193 6.88 -18.30 1.74
C GLN A 193 7.87 -17.95 0.63
N GLN A 194 7.38 -17.67 -0.57
CA GLN A 194 8.20 -17.38 -1.75
C GLN A 194 8.10 -15.93 -2.15
N PHE A 195 9.25 -15.30 -2.28
CA PHE A 195 9.39 -13.86 -2.54
C PHE A 195 10.26 -13.63 -3.76
N LEU A 196 9.89 -12.64 -4.58
CA LEU A 196 10.66 -12.19 -5.72
C LEU A 196 11.24 -10.82 -5.43
N PHE A 197 12.54 -10.68 -5.57
CA PHE A 197 13.22 -9.38 -5.44
C PHE A 197 13.28 -8.70 -6.79
N ALA A 198 12.78 -7.48 -6.88
CA ALA A 198 12.93 -6.63 -8.06
C ALA A 198 13.76 -5.41 -7.68
N LYS A 199 14.84 -5.15 -8.44
CA LYS A 199 15.72 -4.01 -8.18
C LYS A 199 15.09 -2.74 -8.73
N ASN A 200 14.97 -1.73 -7.89
CA ASN A 200 14.48 -0.40 -8.24
C ASN A 200 15.59 0.46 -8.87
N SER A 201 15.20 1.56 -9.53
CA SER A 201 16.13 2.48 -10.19
C SER A 201 17.09 3.20 -9.21
N ASP A 202 16.69 3.32 -7.93
CA ASP A 202 17.51 3.91 -6.86
C ASP A 202 18.49 2.91 -6.22
N GLY A 203 18.46 1.65 -6.67
CA GLY A 203 19.30 0.56 -6.17
C GLY A 203 18.69 -0.23 -5.03
N SER A 204 17.57 0.20 -4.43
CA SER A 204 16.79 -0.55 -3.47
C SER A 204 16.05 -1.72 -4.13
N TYR A 205 15.34 -2.51 -3.33
CA TYR A 205 14.56 -3.65 -3.81
C TYR A 205 13.11 -3.55 -3.35
N THR A 206 12.20 -3.93 -4.25
CA THR A 206 10.83 -4.28 -3.90
C THR A 206 10.74 -5.80 -3.76
N ILE A 207 10.16 -6.29 -2.67
CA ILE A 207 10.07 -7.71 -2.35
C ILE A 207 8.63 -8.16 -2.60
N TYR A 208 8.37 -8.67 -3.80
CA TYR A 208 7.04 -9.14 -4.18
C TYR A 208 6.69 -10.48 -3.57
N THR A 209 5.41 -10.67 -3.23
CA THR A 209 4.89 -11.90 -2.63
C THR A 209 4.28 -12.82 -3.70
N ARG A 210 4.68 -14.09 -3.73
CA ARG A 210 4.06 -15.07 -4.64
C ARG A 210 2.61 -15.38 -4.24
N ALA A 211 2.27 -15.25 -2.96
CA ALA A 211 0.91 -15.41 -2.44
C ALA A 211 -0.11 -14.50 -3.13
N SER A 212 0.31 -13.29 -3.55
CA SER A 212 -0.53 -12.32 -4.26
C SER A 212 -0.40 -12.39 -5.79
N GLU A 213 0.29 -13.39 -6.35
CA GLU A 213 0.63 -13.45 -7.77
C GLU A 213 1.43 -12.22 -8.22
N LEU A 214 2.35 -11.72 -7.37
CA LEU A 214 3.19 -10.54 -7.58
C LEU A 214 2.43 -9.21 -7.67
N LYS A 215 1.17 -9.15 -7.24
CA LYS A 215 0.38 -7.91 -7.16
C LYS A 215 0.71 -7.07 -5.93
N SER A 216 1.21 -7.74 -4.88
CA SER A 216 1.57 -7.13 -3.60
C SER A 216 3.03 -7.36 -3.26
N CYS A 217 3.56 -6.56 -2.36
CA CYS A 217 4.91 -6.64 -1.86
C CYS A 217 4.95 -6.50 -0.33
N VAL A 218 6.10 -6.81 0.25
CA VAL A 218 6.38 -6.64 1.68
C VAL A 218 6.55 -5.15 1.96
N GLU A 219 5.80 -4.63 2.93
CA GLU A 219 5.86 -3.23 3.34
C GLU A 219 5.79 -3.05 4.85
N VAL A 220 6.19 -1.87 5.31
CA VAL A 220 5.86 -1.40 6.66
C VAL A 220 4.46 -0.81 6.64
N ALA A 221 3.58 -1.31 7.51
CA ALA A 221 2.20 -0.87 7.62
C ALA A 221 2.09 0.65 7.82
N ASP A 222 1.09 1.25 7.15
CA ASP A 222 0.75 2.68 7.23
C ASP A 222 1.92 3.63 6.90
N ALA A 223 2.94 3.15 6.18
CA ALA A 223 4.19 3.87 5.93
C ALA A 223 4.82 4.43 7.23
N SER A 224 4.63 3.76 8.34
CA SER A 224 5.11 4.17 9.66
C SER A 224 6.64 4.25 9.70
N THR A 225 7.17 5.24 10.41
CA THR A 225 8.61 5.36 10.69
C THR A 225 8.93 5.00 12.15
N ALA A 226 7.95 4.54 12.91
CA ALA A 226 8.12 4.17 14.30
C ALA A 226 8.74 2.77 14.46
N SER A 227 9.61 2.58 15.45
CA SER A 227 10.04 1.25 15.89
C SER A 227 8.84 0.43 16.38
N GLY A 228 8.82 -0.85 16.05
CA GLY A 228 7.72 -1.76 16.36
C GLY A 228 6.56 -1.72 15.36
N ALA A 229 6.64 -0.91 14.30
CA ALA A 229 5.63 -0.91 13.27
C ALA A 229 5.60 -2.25 12.54
N ASN A 230 4.38 -2.73 12.29
CA ASN A 230 4.14 -4.03 11.71
C ASN A 230 4.64 -4.13 10.26
N VAL A 231 5.08 -5.31 9.85
CA VAL A 231 5.38 -5.64 8.47
C VAL A 231 4.31 -6.57 7.91
N GLN A 232 3.84 -6.23 6.74
CA GLN A 232 2.71 -6.88 6.07
C GLN A 232 2.94 -6.99 4.56
N GLN A 233 2.03 -7.68 3.86
CA GLN A 233 1.93 -7.52 2.41
C GLN A 233 0.87 -6.47 2.07
N TYR A 234 1.12 -5.69 1.01
CA TYR A 234 0.17 -4.72 0.48
C TYR A 234 0.37 -4.56 -1.03
N ALA A 235 -0.70 -4.16 -1.75
CA ALA A 235 -0.62 -3.89 -3.18
C ALA A 235 0.51 -2.91 -3.49
N TYR A 236 1.32 -3.24 -4.50
CA TYR A 236 2.43 -2.37 -4.89
C TYR A 236 1.91 -1.01 -5.38
N ASN A 237 2.42 0.06 -4.79
CA ASN A 237 2.04 1.43 -5.12
C ASN A 237 3.24 2.38 -5.28
N GLY A 238 4.47 1.85 -5.14
CA GLY A 238 5.71 2.60 -5.30
C GLY A 238 6.11 3.47 -4.10
N ASN A 239 5.42 3.37 -2.97
CA ASN A 239 5.80 4.11 -1.76
C ASN A 239 7.12 3.59 -1.16
N ALA A 240 7.91 4.49 -0.59
CA ALA A 240 9.21 4.16 0.00
C ALA A 240 9.13 3.10 1.12
N CYS A 241 7.98 2.96 1.81
CA CYS A 241 7.76 1.90 2.81
C CYS A 241 7.73 0.48 2.22
N GLN A 242 7.63 0.36 0.88
CA GLN A 242 7.68 -0.89 0.12
C GLN A 242 9.08 -1.19 -0.46
N HIS A 243 10.04 -0.31 -0.20
CA HIS A 243 11.40 -0.41 -0.72
C HIS A 243 12.39 -0.75 0.40
N TRP A 244 13.34 -1.63 0.07
CA TRP A 244 14.27 -2.18 1.03
C TRP A 244 15.70 -2.17 0.48
N ASN A 245 16.66 -1.71 1.27
CA ASN A 245 18.07 -1.88 0.99
C ASN A 245 18.56 -3.18 1.62
N LEU A 246 19.42 -3.91 0.89
CA LEU A 246 20.14 -5.06 1.42
C LEU A 246 21.48 -4.56 1.97
N GLU A 247 21.71 -4.81 3.26
CA GLU A 247 22.96 -4.49 3.95
C GLU A 247 23.62 -5.81 4.46
N GLU A 248 24.88 -6.05 4.09
CA GLU A 248 25.67 -7.22 4.51
C GLU A 248 26.33 -7.03 5.86
#